data_26bad65f399010622bb1c7576182072c
#
_entry.id   26bad65f399010622bb1c7576182072c
#
_cell.length_a   1.000
_cell.length_b   1.000
_cell.length_c   1.000
_cell.angle_alpha   90.00
_cell.angle_beta   90.00
_cell.angle_gamma   90.00
#
_symmetry.space_group_name_H-M   'P 1'
#
loop_
_entity.id
_entity.type
_entity.pdbx_description
1 polymer ?
#
loop_
_entity_poly.entity_id
_entity_poly.type
_entity_poly.pdbx_seq_one_letter_code
_entity_poly.pdbx_strand_id
1 'polypeptide(L)'
;MTYKIIIAPTALKMLKGMSDRRVRDLIIKRIDDLTEEPEKQGKPLVAELSGYRSLRAAGQRYRIVYRVAHDKIMVYIIAVGIRKEGSSMDIYNLAKKLIRLRLFNPSE
;
A
#
# COMPACT_ATOMS: atom_id res chain seq x y z
N MET A 1 -14.72 13.53 -5.68
CA MET A 1 -13.79 13.28 -6.78
C MET A 1 -13.21 11.87 -6.65
N THR A 2 -13.24 11.12 -7.73
CA THR A 2 -12.83 9.73 -7.72
C THR A 2 -11.39 9.59 -8.19
N TYR A 3 -10.55 9.01 -7.34
CA TYR A 3 -9.15 8.79 -7.68
C TYR A 3 -8.97 7.49 -8.44
N LYS A 4 -8.04 7.49 -9.37
CA LYS A 4 -7.68 6.28 -10.11
C LYS A 4 -6.68 5.47 -9.28
N ILE A 5 -6.91 4.17 -9.17
CA ILE A 5 -6.01 3.29 -8.43
C ILE A 5 -5.00 2.67 -9.38
N ILE A 6 -3.73 2.81 -9.04
CA ILE A 6 -2.64 2.17 -9.75
C ILE A 6 -1.96 1.23 -8.77
N ILE A 7 -1.94 -0.05 -9.07
CA ILE A 7 -1.28 -1.03 -8.21
C ILE A 7 0.09 -1.33 -8.80
N ALA A 8 1.13 -1.00 -8.04
CA ALA A 8 2.50 -1.26 -8.49
C ALA A 8 2.70 -2.75 -8.74
N PRO A 9 3.53 -3.12 -9.72
CA PRO A 9 3.76 -4.54 -10.01
C PRO A 9 4.18 -5.35 -8.79
N THR A 10 5.00 -4.78 -7.92
CA THR A 10 5.44 -5.46 -6.70
C THR A 10 4.27 -5.69 -5.75
N ALA A 11 3.38 -4.70 -5.60
CA ALA A 11 2.20 -4.86 -4.76
C ALA A 11 1.26 -5.91 -5.33
N LEU A 12 1.08 -5.91 -6.64
CA LEU A 12 0.23 -6.90 -7.30
C LEU A 12 0.77 -8.32 -7.07
N LYS A 13 2.09 -8.47 -7.16
CA LYS A 13 2.73 -9.75 -6.91
C LYS A 13 2.52 -10.21 -5.48
N MET A 14 2.60 -9.28 -4.54
CA MET A 14 2.35 -9.59 -3.13
C MET A 14 0.92 -10.07 -2.91
N LEU A 15 -0.05 -9.41 -3.56
CA LEU A 15 -1.45 -9.81 -3.49
C LEU A 15 -1.65 -11.20 -4.06
N LYS A 16 -1.09 -11.47 -5.23
CA LYS A 16 -1.24 -12.76 -5.89
C LYS A 16 -0.58 -13.88 -5.11
N GLY A 17 0.45 -13.55 -4.31
CA GLY A 17 1.15 -14.53 -3.50
C GLY A 17 0.44 -14.91 -2.22
N MET A 18 -0.65 -14.23 -1.88
CA MET A 18 -1.40 -14.55 -0.67
C MET A 18 -2.24 -15.80 -0.87
N SER A 19 -2.00 -16.81 -0.04
CA SER A 19 -2.71 -18.06 -0.13
C SER A 19 -4.13 -17.97 0.44
N ASP A 20 -4.34 -17.11 1.42
CA ASP A 20 -5.66 -16.94 2.04
C ASP A 20 -6.51 -16.02 1.18
N ARG A 21 -7.44 -16.63 0.47
CA ARG A 21 -8.30 -15.91 -0.46
C ARG A 21 -9.18 -14.87 0.23
N ARG A 22 -9.66 -15.19 1.43
CA ARG A 22 -10.52 -14.28 2.18
C ARG A 22 -9.74 -13.01 2.56
N VAL A 23 -8.52 -13.18 3.03
CA VAL A 23 -7.67 -12.05 3.38
C VAL A 23 -7.39 -11.20 2.15
N ARG A 24 -7.04 -11.85 1.04
CA ARG A 24 -6.75 -11.14 -0.20
C ARG A 24 -7.96 -10.31 -0.67
N ASP A 25 -9.14 -10.89 -0.61
CA ASP A 25 -10.35 -10.19 -1.06
C ASP A 25 -10.66 -8.98 -0.18
N LEU A 26 -10.44 -9.11 1.13
CA LEU A 26 -10.63 -7.98 2.04
C LEU A 26 -9.65 -6.85 1.74
N ILE A 27 -8.41 -7.20 1.42
CA ILE A 27 -7.40 -6.20 1.09
C ILE A 27 -7.78 -5.50 -0.21
N ILE A 28 -8.21 -6.24 -1.21
CA ILE A 28 -8.63 -5.67 -2.49
C ILE A 28 -9.78 -4.70 -2.29
N LYS A 29 -10.73 -5.06 -1.44
CA LYS A 29 -11.85 -4.18 -1.14
C LYS A 29 -11.38 -2.87 -0.49
N ARG A 30 -10.42 -2.95 0.43
CA ARG A 30 -9.90 -1.76 1.07
C ARG A 30 -9.14 -0.89 0.07
N ILE A 31 -8.47 -1.50 -0.88
CA ILE A 31 -7.79 -0.76 -1.95
C ILE A 31 -8.84 0.00 -2.77
N ASP A 32 -9.93 -0.65 -3.12
CA ASP A 32 -11.00 0.00 -3.89
C ASP A 32 -11.60 1.19 -3.14
N ASP A 33 -11.69 1.09 -1.82
CA ASP A 33 -12.21 2.18 -1.00
C ASP A 33 -11.36 3.44 -1.09
N LEU A 34 -10.10 3.31 -1.51
CA LEU A 34 -9.20 4.45 -1.64
C LEU A 34 -9.51 5.32 -2.86
N THR A 35 -10.49 4.97 -3.66
CA THR A 35 -10.94 5.84 -4.76
C THR A 35 -11.59 7.10 -4.24
N GLU A 36 -12.07 7.08 -2.97
CA GLU A 36 -12.72 8.24 -2.38
C GLU A 36 -11.92 8.75 -1.19
N GLU A 37 -11.53 10.02 -1.26
CA GLU A 37 -10.82 10.71 -0.18
C GLU A 37 -9.67 9.90 0.41
N PRO A 38 -8.74 9.43 -0.42
CA PRO A 38 -7.65 8.59 0.09
C PRO A 38 -6.74 9.29 1.10
N GLU A 39 -6.67 10.61 1.05
CA GLU A 39 -5.85 11.37 1.99
C GLU A 39 -6.48 11.46 3.38
N LYS A 40 -7.75 11.08 3.52
CA LYS A 40 -8.43 11.06 4.80
C LYS A 40 -8.51 9.67 5.40
N GLN A 41 -8.04 8.68 4.66
CA GLN A 41 -8.00 7.30 5.14
C GLN A 41 -6.59 6.97 5.55
N GLY A 42 -6.46 5.96 6.41
CA GLY A 42 -5.16 5.57 6.91
C GLY A 42 -4.47 6.69 7.67
N LYS A 43 -3.17 6.61 7.77
CA LYS A 43 -2.37 7.62 8.44
C LYS A 43 -1.07 7.86 7.72
N PRO A 44 -0.51 9.09 7.80
CA PRO A 44 0.76 9.37 7.15
C PRO A 44 1.90 8.65 7.85
N LEU A 45 2.86 8.23 7.07
CA LEU A 45 4.07 7.61 7.58
C LEU A 45 5.17 8.66 7.69
N VAL A 46 6.24 8.32 8.40
CA VAL A 46 7.31 9.27 8.69
C VAL A 46 8.66 8.71 8.28
N ALA A 47 9.71 9.53 8.48
CA ALA A 47 11.10 9.17 8.21
C ALA A 47 11.27 8.73 6.75
N GLU A 48 11.83 7.54 6.54
CA GLU A 48 12.07 7.05 5.18
C GLU A 48 10.79 6.84 4.38
N LEU A 49 9.66 6.72 5.05
CA LEU A 49 8.37 6.52 4.40
C LEU A 49 7.54 7.80 4.33
N SER A 50 8.17 8.94 4.58
CA SER A 50 7.51 10.23 4.49
C SER A 50 6.93 10.43 3.09
N GLY A 51 5.69 10.92 3.03
CA GLY A 51 4.99 11.07 1.76
C GLY A 51 4.10 9.90 1.41
N TYR A 52 4.20 8.83 2.16
CA TYR A 52 3.35 7.65 1.98
C TYR A 52 2.38 7.53 3.14
N ARG A 53 1.35 6.73 2.94
CA ARG A 53 0.32 6.50 3.96
C ARG A 53 0.14 5.00 4.15
N SER A 54 -0.38 4.64 5.31
CA SER A 54 -0.65 3.25 5.64
C SER A 54 -2.10 3.07 6.05
N LEU A 55 -2.75 2.06 5.50
CA LEU A 55 -4.13 1.72 5.80
C LEU A 55 -4.21 0.29 6.31
N ARG A 56 -4.90 0.09 7.43
CA ARG A 56 -5.12 -1.26 7.95
C ARG A 56 -6.13 -1.99 7.10
N ALA A 57 -5.91 -3.28 6.90
CA ALA A 57 -6.78 -4.10 6.09
C ALA A 57 -6.80 -5.52 6.64
N ALA A 58 -7.90 -6.24 6.43
CA ALA A 58 -8.05 -7.62 6.84
C ALA A 58 -7.64 -7.83 8.30
N GLY A 59 -8.24 -7.05 9.19
CA GLY A 59 -7.94 -7.10 10.62
C GLY A 59 -6.80 -6.17 10.98
N GLN A 60 -6.13 -6.45 12.10
CA GLN A 60 -5.12 -5.55 12.64
C GLN A 60 -3.72 -5.75 12.05
N ARG A 61 -3.50 -6.88 11.42
CA ARG A 61 -2.14 -7.27 11.04
C ARG A 61 -1.71 -6.86 9.65
N TYR A 62 -2.65 -6.66 8.73
CA TYR A 62 -2.30 -6.33 7.35
C TYR A 62 -2.32 -4.84 7.12
N ARG A 63 -1.44 -4.38 6.24
CA ARG A 63 -1.32 -2.96 5.88
C ARG A 63 -1.21 -2.79 4.38
N ILE A 64 -1.77 -1.68 3.91
CA ILE A 64 -1.61 -1.23 2.54
C ILE A 64 -0.79 0.04 2.60
N VAL A 65 0.35 0.06 1.92
CA VAL A 65 1.19 1.26 1.85
C VAL A 65 0.94 1.91 0.50
N TYR A 66 0.58 3.19 0.53
CA TYR A 66 0.19 3.88 -0.70
C TYR A 66 0.61 5.34 -0.67
N ARG A 67 0.57 5.96 -1.84
CA ARG A 67 0.86 7.37 -2.01
C ARG A 67 -0.26 8.01 -2.83
N VAL A 68 -0.65 9.22 -2.44
CA VAL A 68 -1.68 9.96 -3.16
C VAL A 68 -1.03 11.03 -4.01
N ALA A 69 -1.30 11.01 -5.29
CA ALA A 69 -0.83 12.04 -6.21
C ALA A 69 -2.02 12.94 -6.55
N HIS A 70 -2.15 14.03 -5.82
CA HIS A 70 -3.31 14.92 -5.96
C HIS A 70 -3.39 15.59 -7.33
N ASP A 71 -2.26 15.95 -7.87
CA ASP A 71 -2.20 16.62 -9.16
C ASP A 71 -2.66 15.72 -10.30
N LYS A 72 -2.52 14.41 -10.14
CA LYS A 72 -2.93 13.43 -11.15
C LYS A 72 -4.22 12.72 -10.77
N ILE A 73 -4.74 12.98 -9.59
CA ILE A 73 -5.93 12.32 -9.04
C ILE A 73 -5.74 10.80 -9.07
N MET A 74 -4.61 10.37 -8.57
CA MET A 74 -4.23 8.95 -8.57
C MET A 74 -3.77 8.50 -7.20
N VAL A 75 -3.98 7.21 -6.93
CA VAL A 75 -3.46 6.55 -5.73
C VAL A 75 -2.56 5.42 -6.20
N TYR A 76 -1.33 5.43 -5.73
CA TYR A 76 -0.35 4.38 -6.06
C TYR A 76 -0.23 3.42 -4.90
N ILE A 77 -0.60 2.18 -5.12
CA ILE A 77 -0.45 1.13 -4.11
C ILE A 77 0.95 0.56 -4.26
N ILE A 78 1.78 0.80 -3.26
CA ILE A 78 3.20 0.45 -3.31
C ILE A 78 3.46 -0.96 -2.80
N ALA A 79 2.80 -1.32 -1.70
CA ALA A 79 3.05 -2.61 -1.07
C ALA A 79 1.86 -3.01 -0.21
N VAL A 80 1.64 -4.30 -0.08
CA VAL A 80 0.63 -4.85 0.82
C VAL A 80 1.26 -6.01 1.57
N GLY A 81 0.93 -6.15 2.82
CA GLY A 81 1.48 -7.25 3.58
C GLY A 81 1.23 -7.13 5.06
N ILE A 82 1.91 -7.97 5.80
CA ILE A 82 1.67 -8.11 7.23
C ILE A 82 2.55 -7.15 8.04
N ARG A 83 1.98 -6.60 9.09
CA ARG A 83 2.72 -5.79 10.05
C ARG A 83 3.33 -6.73 11.08
N LYS A 84 4.65 -6.85 11.06
CA LYS A 84 5.37 -7.76 11.93
C LYS A 84 6.61 -7.06 12.46
N GLU A 85 6.45 -6.27 13.50
CA GLU A 85 7.53 -5.48 14.07
C GLU A 85 8.76 -6.32 14.39
N GLY A 86 9.92 -5.77 14.05
CA GLY A 86 11.18 -6.45 14.33
C GLY A 86 11.58 -7.49 13.29
N SER A 87 10.72 -7.76 12.31
CA SER A 87 11.01 -8.75 11.29
C SER A 87 11.46 -8.07 10.00
N SER A 88 12.41 -8.69 9.31
CA SER A 88 12.82 -8.21 8.00
C SER A 88 11.69 -8.32 6.98
N MET A 89 10.69 -9.16 7.28
CA MET A 89 9.54 -9.35 6.41
C MET A 89 8.39 -8.40 6.73
N ASP A 90 8.55 -7.53 7.71
CA ASP A 90 7.54 -6.55 8.04
C ASP A 90 7.24 -5.67 6.83
N ILE A 91 5.95 -5.36 6.63
CA ILE A 91 5.52 -4.61 5.46
C ILE A 91 6.22 -3.25 5.34
N TYR A 92 6.49 -2.57 6.45
CA TYR A 92 7.16 -1.27 6.38
C TYR A 92 8.62 -1.43 5.95
N ASN A 93 9.28 -2.49 6.38
CA ASN A 93 10.65 -2.76 5.95
C ASN A 93 10.70 -3.10 4.46
N LEU A 94 9.71 -3.87 4.00
CA LEU A 94 9.62 -4.19 2.58
C LEU A 94 9.34 -2.93 1.75
N ALA A 95 8.44 -2.06 2.24
CA ALA A 95 8.14 -0.82 1.54
C ALA A 95 9.36 0.08 1.45
N LYS A 96 10.12 0.21 2.54
CA LYS A 96 11.36 1.00 2.53
C LYS A 96 12.33 0.48 1.48
N LYS A 97 12.45 -0.84 1.39
CA LYS A 97 13.35 -1.45 0.42
C LYS A 97 12.89 -1.18 -1.01
N LEU A 98 11.60 -1.31 -1.26
CA LEU A 98 11.05 -1.07 -2.59
C LEU A 98 11.28 0.39 -3.02
N ILE A 99 11.07 1.32 -2.12
CA ILE A 99 11.25 2.74 -2.40
C ILE A 99 12.73 3.05 -2.63
N ARG A 100 13.61 2.53 -1.77
CA ARG A 100 15.04 2.76 -1.89
C ARG A 100 15.58 2.23 -3.21
N LEU A 101 15.10 1.07 -3.66
CA LEU A 101 15.54 0.44 -4.88
C LEU A 101 14.74 0.87 -6.10
N ARG A 102 13.74 1.70 -5.89
CA ARG A 102 12.86 2.20 -6.96
C ARG A 102 12.22 1.07 -7.76
N LEU A 103 11.75 0.05 -7.03
CA LEU A 103 11.14 -1.12 -7.67
C LEU A 103 9.63 -1.02 -7.82
N PHE A 104 9.02 0.07 -7.34
CA PHE A 104 7.57 0.18 -7.32
C PHE A 104 7.01 0.89 -8.55
N ASN A 105 7.34 2.15 -8.76
CA ASN A 105 6.85 2.87 -9.92
C ASN A 105 7.81 3.98 -10.32
N PRO A 106 8.60 3.74 -11.31
CA PRO A 106 9.60 4.70 -11.74
C PRO A 106 9.05 5.89 -12.51
N SER A 107 7.84 5.81 -13.02
CA SER A 107 7.32 6.85 -13.90
C SER A 107 6.77 8.06 -13.18
N GLU A 108 6.82 8.10 -11.91
CA GLU A 108 6.28 9.17 -11.10
C GLU A 108 6.93 10.50 -11.29
#